data_da5f0dc492d839f327eab62877bcbec6
#
_entry.id   da5f0dc492d839f327eab62877bcbec6
#
_cell.length_a   1.000
_cell.length_b   1.000
_cell.length_c   1.000
_cell.angle_alpha   90.00
_cell.angle_beta   90.00
_cell.angle_gamma   90.00
#
_symmetry.space_group_name_H-M   'P 1'
#
loop_
_entity.id
_entity.type
_entity.pdbx_description
1 polymer ?
#
loop_
_entity_poly.entity_id
_entity_poly.type
_entity_poly.pdbx_seq_one_letter_code
_entity_poly.pdbx_strand_id
1 'polypeptide(L)'
;IIEEGFDGMLLNIDGKEVWTRLVGAHNAYNLLALYTTAVTLGAGAEETMIALSGLESAKGRLETIRGPKDLTVVIDYAHTPDALENVLKTLRDIGPERQLICLFGCGGDRDRTKRPEMGAVAEKYADRIILTSDNSRTESTSEIIEEIKGGLTPTGLAKTLSISDRK
;
A
#
# COMPACT_ATOMS: atom_id res chain seq x y z
N ILE A 1 10.88 -4.75 14.03
CA ILE A 1 9.45 -5.16 14.15
C ILE A 1 9.45 -6.50 14.88
N ILE A 2 8.63 -6.63 15.93
CA ILE A 2 8.42 -7.90 16.66
C ILE A 2 7.23 -8.63 16.03
N GLU A 3 6.13 -7.90 15.84
CA GLU A 3 4.87 -8.42 15.29
C GLU A 3 4.24 -7.37 14.36
N GLU A 4 3.54 -7.82 13.33
CA GLU A 4 2.85 -6.96 12.40
C GLU A 4 1.50 -7.56 12.01
N GLY A 5 0.47 -6.70 11.94
CA GLY A 5 -0.88 -7.06 11.54
C GLY A 5 -1.61 -5.88 10.88
N PHE A 6 -2.84 -6.13 10.41
CA PHE A 6 -3.68 -5.07 9.81
C PHE A 6 -4.09 -3.96 10.80
N ASP A 7 -3.88 -4.17 12.09
CA ASP A 7 -4.25 -3.21 13.15
C ASP A 7 -3.04 -2.40 13.64
N GLY A 8 -1.83 -2.74 13.18
CA GLY A 8 -0.61 -2.06 13.57
C GLY A 8 0.60 -2.97 13.69
N MET A 9 1.64 -2.46 14.32
CA MET A 9 2.91 -3.16 14.55
C MET A 9 3.33 -3.06 16.02
N LEU A 10 3.95 -4.12 16.52
CA LEU A 10 4.72 -4.12 17.76
C LEU A 10 6.21 -3.94 17.42
N LEU A 11 6.80 -2.87 17.91
CA LEU A 11 8.19 -2.52 17.66
C LEU A 11 9.01 -2.68 18.92
N ASN A 12 10.29 -3.05 18.78
CA ASN A 12 11.27 -2.87 19.85
C ASN A 12 12.06 -1.58 19.55
N ILE A 13 11.97 -0.62 20.47
CA ILE A 13 12.71 0.65 20.40
C ILE A 13 13.54 0.76 21.68
N ASP A 14 14.86 0.67 21.56
CA ASP A 14 15.80 0.74 22.68
C ASP A 14 15.45 -0.23 23.85
N GLY A 15 15.05 -1.46 23.49
CA GLY A 15 14.71 -2.51 24.46
C GLY A 15 13.30 -2.41 25.05
N LYS A 16 12.50 -1.43 24.65
CA LYS A 16 11.09 -1.28 25.06
C LYS A 16 10.15 -1.68 23.94
N GLU A 17 9.06 -2.35 24.27
CA GLU A 17 8.00 -2.70 23.35
C GLU A 17 7.04 -1.52 23.19
N VAL A 18 6.82 -1.12 21.94
CA VAL A 18 5.96 0.00 21.58
C VAL A 18 4.99 -0.45 20.49
N TRP A 19 3.69 -0.46 20.83
CA TRP A 19 2.65 -0.70 19.84
C TRP A 19 2.36 0.58 19.05
N THR A 20 2.18 0.45 17.74
CA THR A 20 1.76 1.54 16.86
C THR A 20 0.63 1.07 15.94
N ARG A 21 -0.28 1.97 15.58
CA ARG A 21 -1.37 1.71 14.63
C ARG A 21 -0.91 1.78 13.17
N LEU A 22 0.33 2.16 12.92
CA LEU A 22 0.89 2.21 11.58
C LEU A 22 1.27 0.81 11.13
N VAL A 23 1.13 0.55 9.84
CA VAL A 23 1.37 -0.75 9.19
C VAL A 23 2.45 -0.58 8.11
N GLY A 24 3.27 -1.61 7.91
CA GLY A 24 4.29 -1.64 6.88
C GLY A 24 5.69 -1.25 7.35
N ALA A 25 6.68 -2.02 6.94
CA ALA A 25 8.07 -1.82 7.33
C ALA A 25 8.57 -0.39 7.04
N HIS A 26 8.10 0.25 5.95
CA HIS A 26 8.44 1.64 5.64
C HIS A 26 7.95 2.61 6.73
N ASN A 27 6.82 2.35 7.37
CA ASN A 27 6.36 3.14 8.51
C ASN A 27 7.18 2.89 9.77
N ALA A 28 7.74 1.69 9.98
CA ALA A 28 8.72 1.47 11.04
C ALA A 28 9.96 2.33 10.85
N TYR A 29 10.48 2.48 9.61
CA TYR A 29 11.56 3.41 9.30
C TYR A 29 11.17 4.88 9.52
N ASN A 30 9.95 5.27 9.16
CA ASN A 30 9.45 6.62 9.42
C ASN A 30 9.39 6.91 10.93
N LEU A 31 8.89 5.96 11.72
CA LEU A 31 8.85 6.07 13.17
C LEU A 31 10.25 6.13 13.79
N LEU A 32 11.20 5.34 13.28
CA LEU A 32 12.59 5.40 13.71
C LEU A 32 13.20 6.77 13.43
N ALA A 33 12.95 7.36 12.26
CA ALA A 33 13.43 8.69 11.92
C ALA A 33 12.81 9.77 12.85
N LEU A 34 11.51 9.68 13.13
CA LEU A 34 10.84 10.59 14.06
C LEU A 34 11.38 10.46 15.48
N TYR A 35 11.54 9.23 15.97
CA TYR A 35 12.10 8.93 17.29
C TYR A 35 13.51 9.51 17.44
N THR A 36 14.39 9.16 16.52
CA THR A 36 15.79 9.61 16.53
C THR A 36 15.88 11.13 16.49
N THR A 37 15.08 11.78 15.63
CA THR A 37 15.07 13.24 15.50
C THR A 37 14.59 13.88 16.81
N ALA A 38 13.47 13.43 17.38
CA ALA A 38 12.93 14.00 18.61
C ALA A 38 13.91 13.88 19.78
N VAL A 39 14.48 12.70 19.99
CA VAL A 39 15.46 12.46 21.07
C VAL A 39 16.73 13.28 20.86
N THR A 40 17.21 13.39 19.63
CA THR A 40 18.38 14.23 19.30
C THR A 40 18.14 15.71 19.58
N LEU A 41 16.89 16.17 19.42
CA LEU A 41 16.47 17.54 19.76
C LEU A 41 16.18 17.74 21.25
N GLY A 42 16.36 16.73 22.09
CA GLY A 42 16.24 16.79 23.53
C GLY A 42 14.89 16.36 24.12
N ALA A 43 13.99 15.78 23.31
CA ALA A 43 12.77 15.19 23.86
C ALA A 43 13.07 13.93 24.67
N GLY A 44 12.27 13.65 25.71
CA GLY A 44 12.38 12.43 26.48
C GLY A 44 12.09 11.20 25.64
N ALA A 45 12.94 10.16 25.73
CA ALA A 45 12.79 8.95 24.92
C ALA A 45 11.43 8.26 25.16
N GLU A 46 11.03 8.12 26.44
CA GLU A 46 9.77 7.48 26.82
C GLU A 46 8.55 8.30 26.38
N GLU A 47 8.60 9.60 26.58
CA GLU A 47 7.57 10.53 26.13
C GLU A 47 7.39 10.48 24.61
N THR A 48 8.51 10.39 23.87
CA THR A 48 8.50 10.24 22.40
C THR A 48 7.85 8.92 22.01
N MET A 49 8.18 7.79 22.64
CA MET A 49 7.56 6.49 22.34
C MET A 49 6.04 6.51 22.57
N ILE A 50 5.57 7.14 23.67
CA ILE A 50 4.15 7.32 23.94
C ILE A 50 3.49 8.13 22.83
N ALA A 51 4.09 9.23 22.39
CA ALA A 51 3.58 10.06 21.32
C ALA A 51 3.50 9.26 19.99
N LEU A 52 4.52 8.47 19.65
CA LEU A 52 4.55 7.63 18.46
C LEU A 52 3.47 6.55 18.47
N SER A 53 3.15 5.97 19.62
CA SER A 53 2.09 4.95 19.76
C SER A 53 0.69 5.50 19.45
N GLY A 54 0.49 6.79 19.61
CA GLY A 54 -0.76 7.49 19.32
C GLY A 54 -0.93 7.92 17.86
N LEU A 55 0.07 7.73 17.00
CA LEU A 55 -0.01 8.12 15.60
C LEU A 55 -0.94 7.21 14.82
N GLU A 56 -1.71 7.81 13.92
CA GLU A 56 -2.58 7.13 12.95
C GLU A 56 -2.06 7.36 11.53
N SER A 57 -2.39 6.44 10.62
CA SER A 57 -2.07 6.60 9.20
C SER A 57 -2.72 7.86 8.64
N ALA A 58 -1.96 8.61 7.86
CA ALA A 58 -2.56 9.66 7.05
C ALA A 58 -3.54 9.05 6.04
N LYS A 59 -4.61 9.77 5.72
CA LYS A 59 -5.61 9.33 4.73
C LYS A 59 -4.93 8.94 3.41
N GLY A 60 -5.28 7.76 2.90
CA GLY A 60 -4.70 7.22 1.68
C GLY A 60 -3.24 6.78 1.79
N ARG A 61 -2.74 6.45 2.98
CA ARG A 61 -1.40 5.90 3.23
C ARG A 61 -1.50 4.63 4.07
N LEU A 62 -1.65 3.48 3.43
CA LEU A 62 -2.02 2.21 4.07
C LEU A 62 -3.20 2.38 5.05
N GLU A 63 -4.12 3.25 4.70
CA GLU A 63 -5.34 3.49 5.49
C GLU A 63 -6.20 2.23 5.48
N THR A 64 -6.35 1.62 6.65
CA THR A 64 -7.08 0.35 6.81
C THR A 64 -8.50 0.59 7.26
N ILE A 65 -9.48 0.05 6.52
CA ILE A 65 -10.90 0.11 6.82
C ILE A 65 -11.41 -1.30 7.00
N ARG A 66 -11.98 -1.60 8.15
CA ARG A 66 -12.61 -2.90 8.45
C ARG A 66 -14.04 -2.93 7.93
N GLY A 67 -14.35 -3.93 7.12
CA GLY A 67 -15.68 -4.22 6.62
C GLY A 67 -16.30 -5.45 7.28
N PRO A 68 -17.55 -5.80 6.89
CA PRO A 68 -18.21 -7.00 7.38
C PRO A 68 -17.54 -8.27 6.83
N LYS A 69 -17.75 -9.42 7.49
CA LYS A 69 -17.28 -10.75 7.06
C LYS A 69 -15.78 -10.81 6.83
N ASP A 70 -15.02 -10.22 7.75
CA ASP A 70 -13.55 -10.19 7.70
C ASP A 70 -12.95 -9.48 6.46
N LEU A 71 -13.75 -8.68 5.76
CA LEU A 71 -13.25 -7.82 4.69
C LEU A 71 -12.37 -6.72 5.28
N THR A 72 -11.18 -6.56 4.70
CA THR A 72 -10.30 -5.43 4.98
C THR A 72 -10.06 -4.67 3.69
N VAL A 73 -10.33 -3.37 3.68
CA VAL A 73 -10.02 -2.47 2.58
C VAL A 73 -8.82 -1.63 2.98
N VAL A 74 -7.81 -1.59 2.13
CA VAL A 74 -6.63 -0.75 2.34
C VAL A 74 -6.57 0.28 1.22
N ILE A 75 -6.46 1.55 1.60
CA ILE A 75 -6.37 2.67 0.66
C ILE A 75 -4.95 3.22 0.71
N ASP A 76 -4.30 3.27 -0.45
CA ASP A 76 -2.96 3.82 -0.57
C ASP A 76 -2.79 4.70 -1.81
N TYR A 77 -1.88 5.64 -1.73
CA TYR A 77 -1.54 6.58 -2.80
C TYR A 77 -0.45 6.05 -3.75
N ALA A 78 -0.10 4.76 -3.67
CA ALA A 78 0.89 4.14 -4.54
C ALA A 78 0.55 4.39 -6.03
N HIS A 79 1.46 5.02 -6.76
CA HIS A 79 1.27 5.38 -8.16
C HIS A 79 2.52 5.16 -9.02
N THR A 80 3.48 4.39 -8.47
CA THR A 80 4.69 3.91 -9.16
C THR A 80 4.81 2.41 -8.96
N PRO A 81 5.55 1.68 -9.83
CA PRO A 81 5.77 0.24 -9.67
C PRO A 81 6.30 -0.13 -8.29
N ASP A 82 7.37 0.54 -7.83
CA ASP A 82 8.00 0.27 -6.53
C ASP A 82 7.05 0.51 -5.36
N ALA A 83 6.27 1.61 -5.40
CA ALA A 83 5.31 1.91 -4.35
C ALA A 83 4.20 0.86 -4.30
N LEU A 84 3.67 0.45 -5.47
CA LEU A 84 2.65 -0.60 -5.56
C LEU A 84 3.20 -1.94 -5.07
N GLU A 85 4.44 -2.29 -5.44
CA GLU A 85 5.10 -3.52 -4.96
C GLU A 85 5.23 -3.51 -3.44
N ASN A 86 5.70 -2.43 -2.85
CA ASN A 86 5.85 -2.32 -1.40
C ASN A 86 4.51 -2.49 -0.66
N VAL A 87 3.44 -1.87 -1.15
CA VAL A 87 2.11 -2.02 -0.56
C VAL A 87 1.62 -3.46 -0.68
N LEU A 88 1.61 -4.03 -1.88
CA LEU A 88 1.09 -5.37 -2.11
C LEU A 88 1.90 -6.44 -1.37
N LYS A 89 3.23 -6.28 -1.31
CA LYS A 89 4.10 -7.15 -0.54
C LYS A 89 3.77 -7.08 0.95
N THR A 90 3.67 -5.88 1.52
CA THR A 90 3.27 -5.68 2.92
C THR A 90 1.96 -6.39 3.23
N LEU A 91 0.92 -6.21 2.38
CA LEU A 91 -0.37 -6.84 2.58
C LEU A 91 -0.32 -8.37 2.48
N ARG A 92 0.54 -8.90 1.60
CA ARG A 92 0.76 -10.34 1.46
C ARG A 92 1.49 -10.92 2.66
N ASP A 93 2.49 -10.21 3.18
CA ASP A 93 3.26 -10.65 4.35
C ASP A 93 2.39 -10.67 5.62
N ILE A 94 1.51 -9.69 5.80
CA ILE A 94 0.56 -9.61 6.93
C ILE A 94 -0.56 -10.66 6.85
N GLY A 95 -1.02 -10.98 5.64
CA GLY A 95 -2.14 -11.91 5.42
C GLY A 95 -1.86 -12.89 4.30
N PRO A 96 -0.90 -13.83 4.47
CA PRO A 96 -0.47 -14.74 3.40
C PRO A 96 -1.60 -15.63 2.87
N GLU A 97 -2.54 -16.04 3.73
CA GLU A 97 -3.66 -16.91 3.38
C GLU A 97 -4.91 -16.13 2.91
N ARG A 98 -4.87 -14.80 2.95
CA ARG A 98 -6.02 -13.97 2.54
C ARG A 98 -6.04 -13.77 1.03
N GLN A 99 -7.24 -13.75 0.46
CA GLN A 99 -7.40 -13.33 -0.92
C GLN A 99 -7.08 -11.83 -1.05
N LEU A 100 -6.10 -11.50 -1.88
CA LEU A 100 -5.69 -10.13 -2.16
C LEU A 100 -6.24 -9.67 -3.51
N ILE A 101 -7.09 -8.66 -3.47
CA ILE A 101 -7.66 -8.01 -4.66
C ILE A 101 -6.98 -6.65 -4.83
N CYS A 102 -6.29 -6.44 -5.93
CA CYS A 102 -5.68 -5.15 -6.26
C CYS A 102 -6.56 -4.38 -7.23
N LEU A 103 -7.09 -3.24 -6.79
CA LEU A 103 -7.86 -2.32 -7.63
C LEU A 103 -7.05 -1.07 -7.85
N PHE A 104 -6.71 -0.75 -9.12
CA PHE A 104 -5.97 0.46 -9.45
C PHE A 104 -6.21 0.93 -10.89
N GLY A 105 -5.73 2.12 -11.18
CA GLY A 105 -5.61 2.70 -12.50
C GLY A 105 -4.38 3.59 -12.57
N CYS A 106 -4.06 4.09 -13.75
CA CYS A 106 -2.97 5.05 -13.94
C CYS A 106 -3.51 6.38 -14.46
N GLY A 107 -2.87 7.47 -14.02
CA GLY A 107 -3.20 8.81 -14.53
C GLY A 107 -2.76 8.99 -15.98
N GLY A 108 -3.56 9.72 -16.75
CA GLY A 108 -3.19 10.19 -18.09
C GLY A 108 -2.23 11.37 -18.03
N ASP A 109 -1.59 11.69 -19.18
CA ASP A 109 -0.60 12.76 -19.35
C ASP A 109 0.55 12.64 -18.33
N ARG A 110 0.97 11.41 -18.07
CA ARG A 110 2.05 11.03 -17.16
C ARG A 110 2.94 9.99 -17.82
N ASP A 111 4.00 9.59 -17.12
CA ASP A 111 4.89 8.54 -17.58
C ASP A 111 4.11 7.25 -17.90
N ARG A 112 4.13 6.87 -19.18
CA ARG A 112 3.42 5.68 -19.70
C ARG A 112 4.21 4.40 -19.48
N THR A 113 5.54 4.49 -19.32
CA THR A 113 6.42 3.32 -19.20
C THR A 113 6.11 2.51 -17.93
N LYS A 114 5.67 3.18 -16.86
CA LYS A 114 5.30 2.55 -15.61
C LYS A 114 4.01 1.70 -15.68
N ARG A 115 3.14 1.92 -16.70
CA ARG A 115 1.84 1.26 -16.79
C ARG A 115 1.97 -0.27 -16.88
N PRO A 116 2.72 -0.83 -17.84
CA PRO A 116 2.94 -2.27 -17.89
C PRO A 116 3.70 -2.80 -16.68
N GLU A 117 4.65 -2.05 -16.13
CA GLU A 117 5.38 -2.45 -14.92
C GLU A 117 4.44 -2.60 -13.72
N MET A 118 3.51 -1.67 -13.53
CA MET A 118 2.48 -1.76 -12.48
C MET A 118 1.55 -2.95 -12.69
N GLY A 119 1.21 -3.28 -13.95
CA GLY A 119 0.48 -4.49 -14.29
C GLY A 119 1.20 -5.76 -13.84
N ALA A 120 2.49 -5.88 -14.19
CA ALA A 120 3.33 -7.01 -13.80
C ALA A 120 3.46 -7.14 -12.27
N VAL A 121 3.62 -6.03 -11.55
CA VAL A 121 3.65 -6.01 -10.09
C VAL A 121 2.33 -6.50 -9.50
N ALA A 122 1.19 -6.01 -10.00
CA ALA A 122 -0.11 -6.45 -9.54
C ALA A 122 -0.31 -7.96 -9.78
N GLU A 123 0.12 -8.47 -10.94
CA GLU A 123 0.06 -9.91 -11.24
C GLU A 123 0.87 -10.75 -10.24
N LYS A 124 2.05 -10.29 -9.86
CA LYS A 124 2.95 -10.99 -8.95
C LYS A 124 2.35 -11.22 -7.56
N TYR A 125 1.61 -10.26 -7.03
CA TYR A 125 1.18 -10.29 -5.64
C TYR A 125 -0.32 -10.50 -5.43
N ALA A 126 -1.18 -10.05 -6.36
CA ALA A 126 -2.62 -10.13 -6.19
C ALA A 126 -3.23 -11.42 -6.76
N ASP A 127 -4.27 -11.93 -6.11
CA ASP A 127 -5.06 -13.08 -6.61
C ASP A 127 -6.10 -12.65 -7.65
N ARG A 128 -6.54 -11.39 -7.59
CA ARG A 128 -7.42 -10.75 -8.55
C ARG A 128 -6.97 -9.33 -8.79
N ILE A 129 -7.14 -8.87 -10.03
CA ILE A 129 -6.80 -7.51 -10.45
C ILE A 129 -8.04 -6.85 -11.01
N ILE A 130 -8.32 -5.63 -10.58
CA ILE A 130 -9.37 -4.78 -11.14
C ILE A 130 -8.71 -3.52 -11.67
N LEU A 131 -8.73 -3.36 -13.00
CA LEU A 131 -8.23 -2.16 -13.66
C LEU A 131 -9.39 -1.20 -13.90
N THR A 132 -9.23 0.04 -13.46
CA THR A 132 -10.29 1.04 -13.56
C THR A 132 -9.75 2.41 -13.92
N SER A 133 -10.64 3.39 -14.15
CA SER A 133 -10.22 4.77 -14.36
C SER A 133 -9.50 5.34 -13.14
N ASP A 134 -8.50 6.14 -13.40
CA ASP A 134 -7.99 7.16 -12.50
C ASP A 134 -8.21 8.53 -13.18
N ASN A 135 -7.46 9.54 -12.88
CA ASN A 135 -7.53 10.81 -13.58
C ASN A 135 -6.92 10.67 -15.00
N SER A 136 -7.74 10.32 -15.98
CA SER A 136 -7.28 10.09 -17.37
C SER A 136 -6.89 11.35 -18.12
N ARG A 137 -7.25 12.54 -17.63
CA ARG A 137 -6.96 13.84 -18.27
C ARG A 137 -7.39 13.85 -19.75
N THR A 138 -6.43 14.01 -20.69
CA THR A 138 -6.69 14.04 -22.13
C THR A 138 -6.64 12.65 -22.78
N GLU A 139 -6.13 11.64 -22.07
CA GLU A 139 -6.02 10.27 -22.61
C GLU A 139 -7.32 9.46 -22.41
N SER A 140 -7.52 8.47 -23.26
CA SER A 140 -8.62 7.52 -23.11
C SER A 140 -8.35 6.55 -21.97
N THR A 141 -9.32 6.38 -21.05
CA THR A 141 -9.23 5.39 -19.97
C THR A 141 -9.01 3.97 -20.51
N SER A 142 -9.63 3.60 -21.64
CA SER A 142 -9.47 2.29 -22.24
C SER A 142 -8.06 2.07 -22.78
N GLU A 143 -7.42 3.08 -23.37
CA GLU A 143 -6.03 2.99 -23.82
C GLU A 143 -5.07 2.82 -22.65
N ILE A 144 -5.27 3.57 -21.57
CA ILE A 144 -4.48 3.44 -20.33
C ILE A 144 -4.60 2.02 -19.77
N ILE A 145 -5.81 1.46 -19.71
CA ILE A 145 -6.04 0.09 -19.25
C ILE A 145 -5.33 -0.93 -20.15
N GLU A 146 -5.39 -0.78 -21.48
CA GLU A 146 -4.69 -1.69 -22.40
C GLU A 146 -3.16 -1.60 -22.23
N GLU A 147 -2.61 -0.44 -21.97
CA GLU A 147 -1.18 -0.30 -21.66
C GLU A 147 -0.79 -0.99 -20.36
N ILE A 148 -1.62 -0.93 -19.31
CA ILE A 148 -1.39 -1.69 -18.07
C ILE A 148 -1.44 -3.18 -18.35
N LYS A 149 -2.41 -3.66 -19.15
CA LYS A 149 -2.51 -5.07 -19.56
C LYS A 149 -1.32 -5.55 -20.36
N GLY A 150 -0.64 -4.66 -21.08
CA GLY A 150 0.58 -4.98 -21.81
C GLY A 150 1.71 -5.55 -20.94
N GLY A 151 1.65 -5.37 -19.62
CA GLY A 151 2.57 -5.96 -18.65
C GLY A 151 2.11 -7.29 -18.05
N LEU A 152 0.90 -7.77 -18.39
CA LEU A 152 0.34 -9.01 -17.85
C LEU A 152 0.64 -10.20 -18.75
N THR A 153 0.91 -11.35 -18.13
CA THR A 153 0.94 -12.64 -18.83
C THR A 153 -0.50 -13.12 -19.12
N PRO A 154 -0.67 -14.18 -19.94
CA PRO A 154 -1.98 -14.82 -20.13
C PRO A 154 -2.65 -15.21 -18.80
N THR A 155 -1.88 -15.66 -17.81
CA THR A 155 -2.38 -15.98 -16.46
C THR A 155 -2.84 -14.71 -15.73
N GLY A 156 -2.08 -13.63 -15.83
CA GLY A 156 -2.45 -12.31 -15.28
C GLY A 156 -3.75 -11.80 -15.89
N LEU A 157 -3.89 -11.89 -17.21
CA LEU A 157 -5.11 -11.48 -17.91
C LEU A 157 -6.34 -12.29 -17.46
N ALA A 158 -6.19 -13.60 -17.21
CA ALA A 158 -7.28 -14.47 -16.77
C ALA A 158 -7.82 -14.10 -15.36
N LYS A 159 -7.03 -13.45 -14.52
CA LYS A 159 -7.43 -12.98 -13.20
C LYS A 159 -7.73 -11.46 -13.14
N THR A 160 -7.77 -10.79 -14.30
CA THR A 160 -7.97 -9.34 -14.42
C THR A 160 -9.36 -9.02 -14.93
N LEU A 161 -10.05 -8.11 -14.26
CA LEU A 161 -11.29 -7.48 -14.69
C LEU A 161 -11.01 -6.01 -15.04
N SER A 162 -11.56 -5.53 -16.15
CA SER A 162 -11.47 -4.12 -16.53
C SER A 162 -12.84 -3.46 -16.38
N ILE A 163 -12.90 -2.40 -15.59
CA ILE A 163 -14.10 -1.60 -15.35
C ILE A 163 -13.70 -0.14 -15.58
N SER A 164 -14.06 0.41 -16.74
CA SER A 164 -13.65 1.77 -17.11
C SER A 164 -14.31 2.87 -16.25
N ASP A 165 -15.49 2.61 -15.70
CA ASP A 165 -16.15 3.51 -14.77
C ASP A 165 -15.94 3.02 -13.34
N ARG A 166 -15.33 3.88 -12.50
CA ARG A 166 -15.06 3.58 -11.09
C ARG A 166 -16.29 3.69 -10.18
N LYS A 167 -17.37 4.29 -10.66
CA LYS A 167 -18.61 4.51 -9.89
C LYS A 167 -19.57 3.32 -9.96
#